data_a90dcdd0564e1197e04d01fcad9a1dc3
#
_entry.id   a90dcdd0564e1197e04d01fcad9a1dc3
#
_cell.length_a   1.000
_cell.length_b   1.000
_cell.length_c   1.000
_cell.angle_alpha   90.00
_cell.angle_beta   90.00
_cell.angle_gamma   90.00
#
_symmetry.space_group_name_H-M   'P 1'
#
loop_
_entity.id
_entity.type
_entity.pdbx_description
1 polymer ?
#
loop_
_entity_poly.entity_id
_entity_poly.type
_entity_poly.pdbx_seq_one_letter_code
_entity_poly.pdbx_strand_id
1 'polypeptide(L)'
;QDLDKIFSYDWAEQELLLLKLALATGMRLDEIALLTWERIKQTNRFYFVSLHDEGDEKVSVKNEGSARFVPLHPALQLPSRGEGRLFNYKIDGDGKASMSAGRAVNPILKKLIGDKRKSFHSFRSTFIIKLTQVGTPENINKQITGHGTGDTNTDVYGGISVDDRFEWVRKIKLFWLNQKAH
;
A
#
# COMPACT_ATOMS: atom_id res chain seq x y z
N GLN A 1 -10.90 16.79 -4.59
CA GLN A 1 -10.05 17.89 -5.11
C GLN A 1 -8.59 17.47 -5.32
N ASP A 2 -7.80 17.09 -4.26
CA ASP A 2 -6.39 16.74 -4.49
C ASP A 2 -6.22 15.41 -5.23
N LEU A 3 -6.99 14.38 -4.84
CA LEU A 3 -6.96 13.09 -5.53
C LEU A 3 -7.41 13.21 -6.99
N ASP A 4 -8.39 14.08 -7.30
CA ASP A 4 -8.81 14.30 -8.69
C ASP A 4 -7.65 14.86 -9.52
N LYS A 5 -6.92 15.87 -9.00
CA LYS A 5 -5.75 16.43 -9.66
C LYS A 5 -4.64 15.39 -9.86
N ILE A 6 -4.40 14.57 -8.83
CA ILE A 6 -3.35 13.56 -8.86
C ILE A 6 -3.68 12.51 -9.92
N PHE A 7 -4.87 11.94 -9.89
CA PHE A 7 -5.25 10.85 -10.79
C PHE A 7 -5.69 11.32 -12.20
N SER A 8 -5.86 12.63 -12.43
CA SER A 8 -6.02 13.21 -13.78
C SER A 8 -4.69 13.59 -14.43
N TYR A 9 -3.56 13.48 -13.72
CA TYR A 9 -2.25 13.74 -14.30
C TYR A 9 -1.77 12.53 -15.12
N ASP A 10 -1.06 12.80 -16.21
CA ASP A 10 -0.48 11.76 -17.08
C ASP A 10 0.77 11.15 -16.44
N TRP A 11 0.55 10.20 -15.56
CA TRP A 11 1.61 9.42 -14.91
C TRP A 11 2.12 8.33 -15.84
N ALA A 12 3.42 8.07 -15.81
CA ALA A 12 3.90 6.81 -16.34
C ALA A 12 3.25 5.63 -15.60
N GLU A 13 3.10 4.50 -16.30
CA GLU A 13 2.32 3.34 -15.82
C GLU A 13 2.77 2.85 -14.44
N GLN A 14 4.09 2.81 -14.22
CA GLN A 14 4.70 2.38 -12.96
C GLN A 14 4.32 3.31 -11.79
N GLU A 15 4.41 4.64 -11.99
CA GLU A 15 4.08 5.63 -10.98
C GLU A 15 2.58 5.64 -10.68
N LEU A 16 1.73 5.49 -11.70
CA LEU A 16 0.28 5.39 -11.51
C LEU A 16 -0.08 4.17 -10.66
N LEU A 17 0.51 3.01 -10.95
CA LEU A 17 0.30 1.79 -10.17
C LEU A 17 0.78 1.96 -8.72
N LEU A 18 1.95 2.58 -8.51
CA LEU A 18 2.48 2.90 -7.19
C LEU A 18 1.49 3.74 -6.37
N LEU A 19 0.92 4.79 -6.96
CA LEU A 19 -0.04 5.68 -6.31
C LEU A 19 -1.38 4.99 -6.04
N LYS A 20 -1.85 4.15 -6.96
CA LYS A 20 -3.07 3.34 -6.77
C LYS A 20 -2.91 2.35 -5.62
N LEU A 21 -1.78 1.65 -5.56
CA LEU A 21 -1.47 0.75 -4.44
C LEU A 21 -1.41 1.52 -3.11
N ALA A 22 -0.76 2.69 -3.08
CA ALA A 22 -0.70 3.51 -1.88
C ALA A 22 -2.10 3.93 -1.38
N LEU A 23 -2.98 4.34 -2.30
CA LEU A 23 -4.35 4.72 -1.98
C LEU A 23 -5.21 3.53 -1.54
N ALA A 24 -4.98 2.35 -2.13
CA ALA A 24 -5.78 1.15 -1.89
C ALA A 24 -5.38 0.35 -0.66
N THR A 25 -4.17 0.56 -0.13
CA THR A 25 -3.59 -0.28 0.93
C THR A 25 -3.09 0.50 2.14
N GLY A 26 -2.77 1.78 1.97
CA GLY A 26 -2.08 2.57 2.99
C GLY A 26 -0.68 2.06 3.35
N MET A 27 -0.08 1.19 2.55
CA MET A 27 1.28 0.68 2.74
C MET A 27 2.32 1.80 2.68
N ARG A 28 3.47 1.59 3.31
CA ARG A 28 4.60 2.53 3.25
C ARG A 28 5.21 2.52 1.84
N LEU A 29 5.83 3.64 1.45
CA LEU A 29 6.45 3.77 0.12
C LEU A 29 7.44 2.64 -0.16
N ASP A 30 8.27 2.29 0.81
CA ASP A 30 9.28 1.25 0.65
C ASP A 30 8.66 -0.14 0.52
N GLU A 31 7.62 -0.43 1.30
CA GLU A 31 6.86 -1.68 1.21
C GLU A 31 6.26 -1.89 -0.19
N ILE A 32 5.75 -0.81 -0.81
CA ILE A 32 5.21 -0.88 -2.17
C ILE A 32 6.33 -0.93 -3.22
N ALA A 33 7.33 -0.07 -3.10
CA ALA A 33 8.42 0.03 -4.08
C ALA A 33 9.27 -1.25 -4.18
N LEU A 34 9.32 -2.05 -3.10
CA LEU A 34 10.00 -3.34 -3.04
C LEU A 34 9.07 -4.54 -3.27
N LEU A 35 7.77 -4.29 -3.55
CA LEU A 35 6.79 -5.35 -3.71
C LEU A 35 7.18 -6.30 -4.85
N THR A 36 7.07 -7.60 -4.58
CA THR A 36 7.25 -8.67 -5.57
C THR A 36 5.94 -9.39 -5.84
N TRP A 37 5.86 -10.07 -6.99
CA TRP A 37 4.69 -10.86 -7.36
C TRP A 37 4.44 -12.02 -6.42
N GLU A 38 5.49 -12.58 -5.82
CA GLU A 38 5.43 -13.69 -4.87
C GLU A 38 4.73 -13.29 -3.58
N ARG A 39 4.80 -11.99 -3.20
CA ARG A 39 4.11 -11.43 -2.04
C ARG A 39 2.64 -11.14 -2.29
N ILE A 40 2.20 -11.10 -3.55
CA ILE A 40 0.78 -10.96 -3.91
C ILE A 40 0.16 -12.35 -3.95
N LYS A 41 -0.59 -12.66 -2.92
CA LYS A 41 -1.31 -13.93 -2.74
C LYS A 41 -2.78 -13.75 -3.11
N GLN A 42 -3.47 -14.85 -3.36
CA GLN A 42 -4.88 -14.87 -3.74
C GLN A 42 -5.64 -15.86 -2.87
N THR A 43 -6.79 -15.42 -2.37
CA THR A 43 -7.85 -16.30 -1.87
C THR A 43 -8.85 -16.59 -2.99
N ASN A 44 -9.87 -17.39 -2.70
CA ASN A 44 -10.98 -17.60 -3.65
C ASN A 44 -11.78 -16.32 -3.96
N ARG A 45 -11.60 -15.24 -3.18
CA ARG A 45 -12.44 -14.03 -3.23
C ARG A 45 -11.67 -12.76 -3.60
N PHE A 46 -10.38 -12.65 -3.22
CA PHE A 46 -9.62 -11.40 -3.38
C PHE A 46 -8.11 -11.66 -3.35
N TYR A 47 -7.35 -10.65 -3.74
CA TYR A 47 -5.90 -10.61 -3.59
C TYR A 47 -5.50 -9.90 -2.31
N PHE A 48 -4.36 -10.28 -1.75
CA PHE A 48 -3.75 -9.61 -0.60
C PHE A 48 -2.22 -9.63 -0.70
N VAL A 49 -1.56 -8.70 -0.02
CA VAL A 49 -0.10 -8.67 0.11
C VAL A 49 0.29 -9.31 1.42
N SER A 50 1.23 -10.26 1.37
CA SER A 50 1.91 -10.82 2.55
C SER A 50 3.17 -9.99 2.82
N LEU A 51 3.23 -9.32 3.96
CA LEU A 51 4.40 -8.60 4.44
C LEU A 51 5.10 -9.37 5.57
N HIS A 52 4.93 -10.68 5.63
CA HIS A 52 5.67 -11.56 6.52
C HIS A 52 7.03 -11.92 5.90
N ASP A 53 8.06 -12.11 6.74
CA ASP A 53 9.33 -12.67 6.30
C ASP A 53 9.12 -14.15 5.94
N GLU A 54 9.17 -14.45 4.65
CA GLU A 54 9.10 -15.82 4.13
C GLU A 54 10.51 -16.44 3.96
N GLY A 55 11.47 -16.01 4.76
CA GLY A 55 12.84 -16.54 4.73
C GLY A 55 13.74 -16.01 3.61
N ASP A 56 13.31 -14.98 2.89
CA ASP A 56 14.11 -14.34 1.86
C ASP A 56 15.07 -13.32 2.52
N GLU A 57 16.37 -13.63 2.58
CA GLU A 57 17.41 -12.86 3.28
C GLU A 57 17.55 -11.40 2.85
N LYS A 58 16.88 -10.95 1.79
CA LYS A 58 17.07 -9.64 1.16
C LYS A 58 16.04 -8.58 1.52
N VAL A 59 14.95 -8.93 2.18
CA VAL A 59 13.92 -7.96 2.59
C VAL A 59 13.65 -8.10 4.08
N SER A 60 14.55 -7.57 4.89
CA SER A 60 14.35 -7.45 6.34
C SER A 60 13.18 -6.51 6.61
N VAL A 61 12.07 -7.04 7.11
CA VAL A 61 11.01 -6.24 7.75
C VAL A 61 11.59 -5.71 9.05
N LYS A 62 11.98 -4.46 9.05
CA LYS A 62 12.79 -3.78 10.07
C LYS A 62 12.22 -3.79 11.49
N ASN A 63 10.96 -4.19 11.68
CA ASN A 63 10.29 -4.34 12.98
C ASN A 63 9.27 -5.48 12.88
N GLU A 64 9.28 -6.39 13.84
CA GLU A 64 8.29 -7.47 14.00
C GLU A 64 6.83 -6.99 13.92
N GLY A 65 6.54 -5.77 14.38
CA GLY A 65 5.21 -5.14 14.27
C GLY A 65 4.81 -4.64 12.87
N SER A 66 5.63 -4.88 11.83
CA SER A 66 5.29 -4.52 10.44
C SER A 66 4.80 -5.72 9.63
N ALA A 67 5.03 -6.94 10.12
CA ALA A 67 4.58 -8.18 9.48
C ALA A 67 3.04 -8.25 9.51
N ARG A 68 2.40 -8.34 8.35
CA ARG A 68 0.94 -8.37 8.25
C ARG A 68 0.45 -8.81 6.89
N PHE A 69 -0.82 -9.20 6.82
CA PHE A 69 -1.56 -9.35 5.56
C PHE A 69 -2.34 -8.08 5.26
N VAL A 70 -2.18 -7.55 4.03
CA VAL A 70 -2.85 -6.34 3.56
C VAL A 70 -3.79 -6.71 2.42
N PRO A 71 -5.12 -6.75 2.63
CA PRO A 71 -6.07 -7.03 1.56
C PRO A 71 -6.01 -5.95 0.49
N LEU A 72 -6.10 -6.35 -0.77
CA LEU A 72 -6.21 -5.40 -1.88
C LEU A 72 -7.69 -5.04 -2.11
N HIS A 73 -7.93 -3.76 -2.35
CA HIS A 73 -9.28 -3.27 -2.67
C HIS A 73 -9.77 -3.88 -3.99
N PRO A 74 -11.03 -4.35 -4.09
CA PRO A 74 -11.53 -5.07 -5.28
C PRO A 74 -11.54 -4.23 -6.56
N ALA A 75 -11.56 -2.90 -6.46
CA ALA A 75 -11.46 -2.01 -7.62
C ALA A 75 -10.01 -1.82 -8.11
N LEU A 76 -9.00 -2.32 -7.38
CA LEU A 76 -7.60 -2.21 -7.81
C LEU A 76 -7.32 -3.22 -8.92
N GLN A 77 -6.96 -2.71 -10.09
CA GLN A 77 -6.51 -3.53 -11.21
C GLN A 77 -5.00 -3.68 -11.14
N LEU A 78 -4.54 -4.93 -11.01
CA LEU A 78 -3.13 -5.27 -11.12
C LEU A 78 -2.80 -5.54 -12.59
N PRO A 79 -1.56 -5.27 -13.03
CA PRO A 79 -1.09 -5.71 -14.35
C PRO A 79 -1.04 -7.24 -14.41
N SER A 80 -0.79 -7.78 -15.60
CA SER A 80 -0.59 -9.22 -15.77
C SER A 80 0.49 -9.73 -14.82
N ARG A 81 0.23 -10.89 -14.20
CA ARG A 81 1.16 -11.47 -13.24
C ARG A 81 2.52 -11.76 -13.91
N GLY A 82 3.56 -11.29 -13.29
CA GLY A 82 4.95 -11.54 -13.63
C GLY A 82 5.69 -12.33 -12.55
N GLU A 83 7.00 -12.22 -12.55
CA GLU A 83 7.92 -12.80 -11.56
C GLU A 83 8.81 -11.69 -10.96
N GLY A 84 9.25 -11.87 -9.73
CA GLY A 84 10.13 -10.95 -9.04
C GLY A 84 9.47 -9.59 -8.73
N ARG A 85 10.24 -8.52 -8.87
CA ARG A 85 9.79 -7.18 -8.45
C ARG A 85 8.72 -6.61 -9.38
N LEU A 86 7.70 -6.02 -8.75
CA LEU A 86 6.63 -5.31 -9.45
C LEU A 86 7.09 -3.95 -10.00
N PHE A 87 8.11 -3.35 -9.40
CA PHE A 87 8.63 -2.01 -9.73
C PHE A 87 10.14 -2.02 -9.96
N ASN A 88 10.61 -1.17 -10.87
CA ASN A 88 12.02 -1.07 -11.27
C ASN A 88 12.80 0.05 -10.55
N TYR A 89 12.31 0.49 -9.38
CA TYR A 89 13.02 1.52 -8.61
C TYR A 89 14.38 1.02 -8.12
N LYS A 90 15.38 1.91 -8.17
CA LYS A 90 16.73 1.59 -7.70
C LYS A 90 16.72 1.32 -6.19
N ILE A 91 17.34 0.22 -5.79
CA ILE A 91 17.59 -0.13 -4.39
C ILE A 91 18.91 0.52 -3.98
N ASP A 92 18.93 1.15 -2.82
CA ASP A 92 20.15 1.75 -2.22
C ASP A 92 20.97 0.71 -1.44
N GLY A 93 22.08 1.17 -0.85
CA GLY A 93 22.99 0.31 -0.08
C GLY A 93 22.37 -0.26 1.20
N ASP A 94 21.28 0.32 1.68
CA ASP A 94 20.50 -0.15 2.85
C ASP A 94 19.36 -1.10 2.46
N GLY A 95 19.26 -1.48 1.20
CA GLY A 95 18.20 -2.36 0.69
C GLY A 95 16.85 -1.65 0.49
N LYS A 96 16.79 -0.31 0.40
CA LYS A 96 15.55 0.46 0.27
C LYS A 96 15.38 1.02 -1.13
N ALA A 97 14.13 1.09 -1.59
CA ALA A 97 13.74 1.72 -2.85
C ALA A 97 12.96 3.04 -2.66
N SER A 98 12.62 3.40 -1.43
CA SER A 98 11.79 4.57 -1.11
C SER A 98 12.39 5.89 -1.58
N MET A 99 13.72 6.05 -1.57
CA MET A 99 14.37 7.26 -2.08
C MET A 99 14.16 7.41 -3.59
N SER A 100 14.38 6.35 -4.36
CA SER A 100 14.21 6.35 -5.82
C SER A 100 12.75 6.57 -6.21
N ALA A 101 11.82 5.81 -5.61
CA ALA A 101 10.39 5.97 -5.83
C ALA A 101 9.89 7.36 -5.41
N GLY A 102 10.35 7.87 -4.26
CA GLY A 102 9.98 9.19 -3.77
C GLY A 102 10.44 10.33 -4.69
N ARG A 103 11.62 10.20 -5.31
CA ARG A 103 12.12 11.18 -6.31
C ARG A 103 11.27 11.19 -7.58
N ALA A 104 10.70 10.04 -7.96
CA ALA A 104 9.83 9.94 -9.13
C ALA A 104 8.48 10.65 -8.92
N VAL A 105 7.87 10.52 -7.73
CA VAL A 105 6.49 10.98 -7.53
C VAL A 105 6.35 12.28 -6.72
N ASN A 106 7.17 12.51 -5.68
CA ASN A 106 6.95 13.63 -4.76
C ASN A 106 7.09 15.03 -5.40
N PRO A 107 8.02 15.31 -6.33
CA PRO A 107 8.08 16.61 -7.00
C PRO A 107 6.79 16.95 -7.76
N ILE A 108 6.24 15.94 -8.45
CA ILE A 108 5.00 16.09 -9.22
C ILE A 108 3.81 16.27 -8.26
N LEU A 109 3.70 15.44 -7.21
CA LEU A 109 2.65 15.58 -6.20
C LEU A 109 2.65 16.98 -5.57
N LYS A 110 3.82 17.51 -5.20
CA LYS A 110 3.94 18.87 -4.64
C LYS A 110 3.46 19.94 -5.62
N LYS A 111 3.80 19.80 -6.92
CA LYS A 111 3.34 20.73 -7.97
C LYS A 111 1.83 20.68 -8.15
N LEU A 112 1.23 19.48 -8.19
CA LEU A 112 -0.21 19.29 -8.41
C LEU A 112 -1.07 19.79 -7.24
N ILE A 113 -0.61 19.53 -6.01
CA ILE A 113 -1.38 19.82 -4.79
C ILE A 113 -1.16 21.25 -4.30
N GLY A 114 0.07 21.80 -4.47
CA GLY A 114 0.43 23.13 -3.99
C GLY A 114 0.66 23.23 -2.46
N ASP A 115 0.51 22.13 -1.70
CA ASP A 115 0.78 22.09 -0.27
C ASP A 115 2.07 21.31 0.01
N LYS A 116 3.10 22.02 0.50
CA LYS A 116 4.43 21.46 0.77
C LYS A 116 4.45 20.38 1.87
N ARG A 117 3.42 20.34 2.72
CA ARG A 117 3.28 19.34 3.80
C ARG A 117 2.79 17.99 3.27
N LYS A 118 2.17 17.97 2.09
CA LYS A 118 1.64 16.76 1.47
C LYS A 118 2.71 16.09 0.61
N SER A 119 2.79 14.79 0.74
CA SER A 119 3.73 13.93 0.03
C SER A 119 3.08 12.56 -0.21
N PHE A 120 3.82 11.62 -0.77
CA PHE A 120 3.37 10.23 -0.90
C PHE A 120 2.80 9.66 0.42
N HIS A 121 3.40 9.99 1.58
CA HIS A 121 2.90 9.52 2.88
C HIS A 121 1.45 9.94 3.18
N SER A 122 0.96 11.01 2.56
CA SER A 122 -0.43 11.46 2.71
C SER A 122 -1.46 10.46 2.18
N PHE A 123 -1.09 9.57 1.25
CA PHE A 123 -1.96 8.48 0.80
C PHE A 123 -2.29 7.52 1.95
N ARG A 124 -1.30 7.19 2.77
CA ARG A 124 -1.50 6.35 3.95
C ARG A 124 -2.45 7.01 4.95
N SER A 125 -2.27 8.29 5.25
CA SER A 125 -3.19 9.04 6.10
C SER A 125 -4.60 9.07 5.52
N THR A 126 -4.72 9.26 4.21
CA THR A 126 -6.01 9.21 3.49
C THR A 126 -6.68 7.85 3.63
N PHE A 127 -5.94 6.75 3.44
CA PHE A 127 -6.47 5.40 3.58
C PHE A 127 -6.97 5.13 5.01
N ILE A 128 -6.20 5.52 6.03
CA ILE A 128 -6.59 5.40 7.45
C ILE A 128 -7.90 6.14 7.73
N ILE A 129 -8.01 7.40 7.25
CA ILE A 129 -9.23 8.20 7.40
C ILE A 129 -10.41 7.51 6.73
N LYS A 130 -10.22 6.97 5.52
CA LYS A 130 -11.28 6.26 4.81
C LYS A 130 -11.73 4.98 5.51
N LEU A 131 -10.81 4.22 6.10
CA LEU A 131 -11.15 3.07 6.97
C LEU A 131 -12.00 3.53 8.17
N THR A 132 -11.60 4.63 8.83
CA THR A 132 -12.37 5.20 9.94
C THR A 132 -13.76 5.64 9.50
N GLN A 133 -13.89 6.28 8.34
CA GLN A 133 -15.17 6.74 7.80
C GLN A 133 -16.16 5.61 7.49
N VAL A 134 -15.69 4.41 7.16
CA VAL A 134 -16.55 3.23 6.98
C VAL A 134 -16.83 2.47 8.28
N GLY A 135 -16.41 3.03 9.43
CA GLY A 135 -16.68 2.47 10.75
C GLY A 135 -15.73 1.33 11.15
N THR A 136 -14.55 1.23 10.53
CA THR A 136 -13.58 0.20 10.90
C THR A 136 -13.13 0.38 12.36
N PRO A 137 -13.22 -0.64 13.22
CA PRO A 137 -12.67 -0.59 14.57
C PRO A 137 -11.19 -0.23 14.58
N GLU A 138 -10.75 0.53 15.58
CA GLU A 138 -9.39 1.06 15.64
C GLU A 138 -8.31 -0.03 15.62
N ASN A 139 -8.54 -1.13 16.34
CA ASN A 139 -7.63 -2.27 16.36
C ASN A 139 -7.47 -2.92 14.98
N ILE A 140 -8.57 -3.04 14.21
CA ILE A 140 -8.54 -3.57 12.84
C ILE A 140 -7.81 -2.59 11.91
N ASN A 141 -8.10 -1.28 12.02
CA ASN A 141 -7.42 -0.26 11.24
C ASN A 141 -5.91 -0.30 11.47
N LYS A 142 -5.47 -0.40 12.74
CA LYS A 142 -4.05 -0.53 13.10
C LYS A 142 -3.42 -1.80 12.50
N GLN A 143 -4.09 -2.94 12.55
CA GLN A 143 -3.59 -4.19 11.97
C GLN A 143 -3.47 -4.14 10.44
N ILE A 144 -4.45 -3.55 9.73
CA ILE A 144 -4.38 -3.39 8.27
C ILE A 144 -3.19 -2.48 7.90
N THR A 145 -3.02 -1.38 8.63
CA THR A 145 -2.05 -0.36 8.30
C THR A 145 -0.66 -0.60 8.89
N GLY A 146 -0.51 -1.53 9.86
CA GLY A 146 0.76 -1.79 10.53
C GLY A 146 1.21 -0.60 11.39
N HIS A 147 0.27 0.02 12.11
CA HIS A 147 0.58 0.85 13.26
C HIS A 147 0.69 -0.07 14.46
N GLY A 148 1.89 -0.16 15.04
CA GLY A 148 2.16 -1.07 16.15
C GLY A 148 1.13 -0.91 17.27
N THR A 149 0.54 -2.01 17.68
CA THR A 149 -0.31 -2.08 18.88
C THR A 149 0.53 -2.12 20.15
N GLY A 150 1.86 -2.19 20.01
CA GLY A 150 2.78 -2.41 21.14
C GLY A 150 2.77 -3.85 21.68
N ASP A 151 1.95 -4.71 21.09
CA ASP A 151 1.76 -6.08 21.56
C ASP A 151 2.02 -7.05 20.40
N THR A 152 3.22 -7.62 20.35
CA THR A 152 3.68 -8.56 19.31
C THR A 152 2.92 -9.89 19.33
N ASN A 153 2.19 -10.20 20.40
CA ASN A 153 1.48 -11.46 20.54
C ASN A 153 0.09 -11.49 19.88
N THR A 154 -0.53 -10.33 19.62
CA THR A 154 -1.86 -10.27 19.02
C THR A 154 -1.87 -10.53 17.52
N ASP A 155 -0.75 -10.34 16.83
CA ASP A 155 -0.67 -10.54 15.37
C ASP A 155 -0.43 -12.01 14.96
N VAL A 156 0.11 -12.84 15.86
CA VAL A 156 0.47 -14.24 15.58
C VAL A 156 -0.56 -15.24 16.11
N TYR A 157 -1.22 -14.97 17.23
CA TYR A 157 -2.08 -15.96 17.92
C TYR A 157 -3.53 -15.55 18.14
N GLY A 158 -3.96 -14.35 17.82
CA GLY A 158 -5.33 -13.86 18.00
C GLY A 158 -5.72 -12.83 16.94
N GLY A 159 -4.95 -12.78 15.85
CA GLY A 159 -5.11 -11.77 14.79
C GLY A 159 -6.42 -11.96 14.01
N ILE A 160 -7.03 -10.84 13.68
CA ILE A 160 -8.18 -10.78 12.76
C ILE A 160 -7.75 -11.37 11.43
N SER A 161 -8.56 -12.26 10.87
CA SER A 161 -8.25 -12.94 9.61
C SER A 161 -8.09 -11.93 8.45
N VAL A 162 -7.40 -12.32 7.39
CA VAL A 162 -7.28 -11.49 6.19
C VAL A 162 -8.66 -11.27 5.54
N ASP A 163 -9.57 -12.23 5.68
CA ASP A 163 -10.96 -12.12 5.22
C ASP A 163 -11.74 -11.03 5.98
N ASP A 164 -11.61 -10.98 7.30
CA ASP A 164 -12.26 -9.94 8.12
C ASP A 164 -11.71 -8.55 7.78
N ARG A 165 -10.40 -8.44 7.57
CA ARG A 165 -9.76 -7.18 7.12
C ARG A 165 -10.28 -6.77 5.74
N PHE A 166 -10.45 -7.72 4.83
CA PHE A 166 -11.00 -7.47 3.50
C PHE A 166 -12.43 -6.93 3.56
N GLU A 167 -13.28 -7.44 4.46
CA GLU A 167 -14.65 -6.94 4.63
C GLU A 167 -14.69 -5.44 4.98
N TRP A 168 -13.68 -4.90 5.60
CA TRP A 168 -13.56 -3.46 5.86
C TRP A 168 -12.98 -2.71 4.66
N VAL A 169 -11.92 -3.22 4.06
CA VAL A 169 -11.26 -2.58 2.91
C VAL A 169 -12.22 -2.43 1.73
N ARG A 170 -13.04 -3.43 1.41
CA ARG A 170 -14.00 -3.39 0.29
C ARG A 170 -15.12 -2.35 0.45
N LYS A 171 -15.38 -1.87 1.67
CA LYS A 171 -16.39 -0.82 1.93
C LYS A 171 -15.90 0.59 1.57
N ILE A 172 -14.61 0.79 1.43
CA ILE A 172 -14.03 2.09 1.10
C ILE A 172 -14.39 2.46 -0.33
N LYS A 173 -14.78 3.71 -0.55
CA LYS A 173 -15.03 4.22 -1.90
C LYS A 173 -13.74 4.83 -2.47
N LEU A 174 -13.18 4.19 -3.51
CA LEU A 174 -11.93 4.57 -4.18
C LEU A 174 -12.15 4.70 -5.69
N PHE A 175 -12.88 5.72 -6.11
CA PHE A 175 -13.26 5.95 -7.51
C PHE A 175 -12.07 6.08 -8.46
N TRP A 176 -10.94 6.58 -7.97
CA TRP A 176 -9.72 6.84 -8.75
C TRP A 176 -8.97 5.57 -9.18
N LEU A 177 -9.26 4.42 -8.56
CA LEU A 177 -8.58 3.17 -8.91
C LEU A 177 -8.92 2.67 -10.32
N ASN A 178 -10.07 3.05 -10.86
CA ASN A 178 -10.53 2.64 -12.19
C ASN A 178 -10.01 3.53 -13.33
N GLN A 179 -9.27 4.60 -13.02
CA GLN A 179 -8.69 5.46 -14.06
C GLN A 179 -7.54 4.72 -14.74
N LYS A 180 -7.53 4.77 -16.09
CA LYS A 180 -6.46 4.19 -16.91
C LYS A 180 -5.34 5.21 -17.06
N ALA A 181 -4.10 4.73 -17.27
CA ALA A 181 -3.07 5.57 -17.86
C ALA A 181 -3.54 5.99 -19.27
N HIS A 182 -3.34 7.23 -19.62
CA HIS A 182 -3.65 7.79 -20.94
C HIS A 182 -2.53 7.50 -21.92
#